data_bdd65eb746272ab912db7c29f039b282
#
_entry.id   bdd65eb746272ab912db7c29f039b282
#
_cell.length_a   1.000
_cell.length_b   1.000
_cell.length_c   1.000
_cell.angle_alpha   90.00
_cell.angle_beta   90.00
_cell.angle_gamma   90.00
#
_symmetry.space_group_name_H-M   'P 1'
#
loop_
_entity.id
_entity.type
_entity.pdbx_description
1 polymer ?
#
loop_
_entity_poly.entity_id
_entity_poly.type
_entity_poly.pdbx_seq_one_letter_code
_entity_poly.pdbx_strand_id
1 'polypeptide(L)'
;MHLAQVSTCIWRAASYGRAMAETAKALASALAANGVPVFARDRGMTTSHQFAIEAAAFGGGQHAAKLLRQANILACGIGLPIDAVEGDLNGLRMGTPEIVRWGMKPGDMPVLARFISDVLTGKRSAQSVAPEVAAWRSGFNKLHFVRD
;
A
#
# COMPACT_ATOMS: atom_id res chain seq x y z
N MET A 1 23.39 -27.22 17.21
CA MET A 1 22.49 -27.07 16.04
C MET A 1 21.47 -25.93 16.12
N HIS A 2 21.29 -25.22 17.26
CA HIS A 2 20.23 -24.18 17.40
C HIS A 2 20.65 -22.76 16.99
N LEU A 3 21.92 -22.40 17.08
CA LEU A 3 22.39 -21.02 16.79
C LEU A 3 22.33 -20.65 15.30
N ALA A 4 22.57 -21.59 14.39
CA ALA A 4 22.52 -21.34 12.94
C ALA A 4 21.08 -21.07 12.45
N GLN A 5 20.08 -21.73 13.03
CA GLN A 5 18.65 -21.51 12.70
C GLN A 5 18.14 -20.15 13.18
N VAL A 6 18.59 -19.69 14.35
CA VAL A 6 18.22 -18.38 14.90
C VAL A 6 18.80 -17.26 14.03
N SER A 7 20.07 -17.37 13.62
CA SER A 7 20.71 -16.37 12.75
C SER A 7 20.01 -16.26 11.39
N THR A 8 19.67 -17.38 10.76
CA THR A 8 18.97 -17.40 9.47
C THR A 8 17.58 -16.75 9.58
N CYS A 9 16.87 -16.98 10.68
CA CYS A 9 15.55 -16.40 10.92
C CYS A 9 15.63 -14.87 11.09
N ILE A 10 16.63 -14.37 11.82
CA ILE A 10 16.86 -12.93 12.02
C ILE A 10 17.22 -12.24 10.69
N TRP A 11 18.06 -12.83 9.87
CA TRP A 11 18.43 -12.29 8.57
C TRP A 11 17.22 -12.19 7.61
N ARG A 12 16.37 -13.21 7.58
CA ARG A 12 15.14 -13.19 6.78
C ARG A 12 14.15 -12.13 7.28
N ALA A 13 13.98 -11.99 8.59
CA ALA A 13 13.14 -10.95 9.19
C ALA A 13 13.64 -9.54 8.87
N ALA A 14 14.94 -9.29 8.95
CA ALA A 14 15.54 -8.00 8.63
C ALA A 14 15.43 -7.65 7.13
N SER A 15 15.67 -8.62 6.24
CA SER A 15 15.53 -8.43 4.80
C SER A 15 14.08 -8.18 4.38
N TYR A 16 13.14 -8.91 4.99
CA TYR A 16 11.70 -8.68 4.77
C TYR A 16 11.26 -7.31 5.28
N GLY A 17 11.67 -6.92 6.49
CA GLY A 17 11.38 -5.61 7.06
C GLY A 17 11.87 -4.46 6.16
N ARG A 18 13.10 -4.59 5.65
CA ARG A 18 13.66 -3.61 4.71
C ARG A 18 12.87 -3.56 3.41
N ALA A 19 12.60 -4.70 2.79
CA ALA A 19 11.82 -4.78 1.56
C ALA A 19 10.43 -4.16 1.71
N MET A 20 9.75 -4.40 2.84
CA MET A 20 8.46 -3.78 3.14
C MET A 20 8.55 -2.26 3.23
N ALA A 21 9.54 -1.72 3.95
CA ALA A 21 9.69 -0.27 4.12
C ALA A 21 10.07 0.42 2.80
N GLU A 22 10.98 -0.14 2.03
CA GLU A 22 11.38 0.37 0.71
C GLU A 22 10.21 0.37 -0.27
N THR A 23 9.41 -0.71 -0.28
CA THR A 23 8.22 -0.82 -1.13
C THR A 23 7.12 0.17 -0.70
N ALA A 24 6.91 0.35 0.62
CA ALA A 24 5.97 1.34 1.14
C ALA A 24 6.34 2.76 0.73
N LYS A 25 7.63 3.11 0.85
CA LYS A 25 8.14 4.42 0.43
C LYS A 25 7.98 4.64 -1.08
N ALA A 26 8.27 3.63 -1.89
CA ALA A 26 8.11 3.69 -3.35
C ALA A 26 6.64 3.88 -3.75
N LEU A 27 5.71 3.15 -3.11
CA LEU A 27 4.27 3.30 -3.37
C LEU A 27 3.77 4.68 -2.96
N ALA A 28 4.14 5.16 -1.76
CA ALA A 28 3.78 6.49 -1.28
C ALA A 28 4.30 7.59 -2.23
N SER A 29 5.56 7.48 -2.69
CA SER A 29 6.16 8.42 -3.64
C SER A 29 5.45 8.43 -4.99
N ALA A 30 5.11 7.25 -5.53
CA ALA A 30 4.41 7.13 -6.80
C ALA A 30 2.96 7.68 -6.72
N LEU A 31 2.27 7.48 -5.58
CA LEU A 31 0.95 8.06 -5.33
C LEU A 31 1.02 9.59 -5.25
N ALA A 32 2.00 10.12 -4.52
CA ALA A 32 2.23 11.57 -4.44
C ALA A 32 2.54 12.19 -5.81
N ALA A 33 3.31 11.50 -6.66
CA ALA A 33 3.57 11.91 -8.04
C ALA A 33 2.32 11.91 -8.92
N ASN A 34 1.35 11.03 -8.63
CA ASN A 34 0.05 10.98 -9.29
C ASN A 34 -0.98 11.97 -8.68
N GLY A 35 -0.57 12.86 -7.79
CA GLY A 35 -1.45 13.89 -7.20
C GLY A 35 -2.30 13.40 -6.02
N VAL A 36 -2.05 12.20 -5.48
CA VAL A 36 -2.73 11.70 -4.28
C VAL A 36 -2.08 12.34 -3.03
N PRO A 37 -2.85 12.92 -2.10
CA PRO A 37 -2.32 13.60 -0.92
C PRO A 37 -1.82 12.58 0.11
N VAL A 38 -0.55 12.25 0.04
CA VAL A 38 0.12 11.36 1.02
C VAL A 38 0.45 12.15 2.27
N PHE A 39 0.04 11.63 3.43
CA PHE A 39 0.29 12.25 4.74
C PHE A 39 1.79 12.29 5.07
N ALA A 40 2.23 13.34 5.76
CA ALA A 40 3.61 13.59 6.17
C ALA A 40 4.62 13.60 5.01
N ARG A 41 4.23 14.12 3.85
CA ARG A 41 5.07 14.22 2.65
C ARG A 41 6.37 14.99 2.90
N ASP A 42 6.29 16.06 3.67
CA ASP A 42 7.41 16.91 4.10
C ASP A 42 8.42 16.17 5.01
N ARG A 43 7.97 15.12 5.70
CA ARG A 43 8.79 14.27 6.57
C ARG A 43 9.27 12.97 5.90
N GLY A 44 9.11 12.86 4.57
CA GLY A 44 9.51 11.69 3.79
C GLY A 44 8.49 10.56 3.74
N MET A 45 7.23 10.85 4.09
CA MET A 45 6.04 9.96 3.97
C MET A 45 6.07 8.76 4.90
N THR A 46 7.13 7.95 4.90
CA THR A 46 7.27 6.78 5.79
C THR A 46 8.70 6.26 5.86
N THR A 47 9.02 5.67 7.01
CA THR A 47 10.19 4.79 7.24
C THR A 47 9.74 3.38 7.65
N SER A 48 8.43 3.10 7.56
CA SER A 48 7.77 1.87 7.99
C SER A 48 7.22 1.09 6.79
N HIS A 49 6.66 -0.07 7.07
CA HIS A 49 5.95 -0.91 6.09
C HIS A 49 4.57 -0.38 5.70
N GLN A 50 4.16 0.75 6.24
CA GLN A 50 2.86 1.38 5.98
C GLN A 50 2.98 2.90 5.89
N PHE A 51 2.00 3.52 5.25
CA PHE A 51 1.82 4.97 5.17
C PHE A 51 0.33 5.30 5.13
N ALA A 52 0.01 6.58 5.16
CA ALA A 52 -1.37 7.05 5.07
C ALA A 52 -1.56 8.06 3.93
N ILE A 53 -2.80 8.11 3.44
CA ILE A 53 -3.30 9.09 2.49
C ILE A 53 -4.32 9.95 3.23
N GLU A 54 -4.32 11.26 3.03
CA GLU A 54 -5.35 12.18 3.52
C GLU A 54 -6.61 11.96 2.68
N ALA A 55 -7.68 11.49 3.31
CA ALA A 55 -8.82 10.94 2.60
C ALA A 55 -10.01 11.90 2.45
N ALA A 56 -9.90 13.15 2.91
CA ALA A 56 -10.99 14.12 2.85
C ALA A 56 -11.50 14.35 1.42
N ALA A 57 -10.58 14.49 0.47
CA ALA A 57 -10.92 14.68 -0.95
C ALA A 57 -11.62 13.48 -1.60
N PHE A 58 -11.57 12.32 -0.96
CA PHE A 58 -12.16 11.05 -1.44
C PHE A 58 -13.41 10.65 -0.64
N GLY A 59 -14.00 11.57 0.13
CA GLY A 59 -15.20 11.31 0.92
C GLY A 59 -14.96 10.55 2.23
N GLY A 60 -13.70 10.47 2.69
CA GLY A 60 -13.30 9.80 3.91
C GLY A 60 -12.57 8.47 3.70
N GLY A 61 -11.91 8.01 4.75
CA GLY A 61 -11.04 6.83 4.69
C GLY A 61 -11.79 5.52 4.51
N GLN A 62 -12.93 5.35 5.14
CA GLN A 62 -13.76 4.15 4.99
C GLN A 62 -14.45 4.13 3.63
N HIS A 63 -14.90 5.28 3.15
CA HIS A 63 -15.47 5.42 1.82
C HIS A 63 -14.41 5.04 0.75
N ALA A 64 -13.23 5.63 0.82
CA ALA A 64 -12.11 5.34 -0.07
C ALA A 64 -11.69 3.87 -0.02
N ALA A 65 -11.65 3.26 1.17
CA ALA A 65 -11.34 1.84 1.33
C ALA A 65 -12.37 0.94 0.65
N LYS A 66 -13.67 1.25 0.79
CA LYS A 66 -14.77 0.51 0.12
C LYS A 66 -14.67 0.64 -1.39
N LEU A 67 -14.34 1.83 -1.89
CA LEU A 67 -14.16 2.08 -3.31
C LEU A 67 -12.99 1.27 -3.89
N LEU A 68 -11.83 1.30 -3.25
CA LEU A 68 -10.66 0.52 -3.67
C LEU A 68 -10.91 -0.99 -3.60
N ARG A 69 -11.69 -1.46 -2.62
CA ARG A 69 -12.08 -2.87 -2.53
C ARG A 69 -12.83 -3.36 -3.76
N GLN A 70 -13.65 -2.51 -4.38
CA GLN A 70 -14.34 -2.84 -5.64
C GLN A 70 -13.36 -2.98 -6.82
N ALA A 71 -12.16 -2.42 -6.70
CA ALA A 71 -11.05 -2.58 -7.65
C ALA A 71 -10.07 -3.70 -7.25
N ASN A 72 -10.45 -4.60 -6.32
CA ASN A 72 -9.58 -5.66 -5.78
C ASN A 72 -8.34 -5.15 -5.03
N ILE A 73 -8.39 -3.94 -4.47
CA ILE A 73 -7.31 -3.33 -3.69
C ILE A 73 -7.79 -3.15 -2.25
N LEU A 74 -7.09 -3.76 -1.29
CA LEU A 74 -7.44 -3.69 0.12
C LEU A 74 -6.68 -2.56 0.82
N ALA A 75 -7.42 -1.72 1.52
CA ALA A 75 -6.94 -0.66 2.39
C ALA A 75 -7.91 -0.49 3.56
N CYS A 76 -7.58 0.32 4.55
CA CYS A 76 -8.50 0.59 5.65
C CYS A 76 -8.46 2.07 6.06
N GLY A 77 -9.61 2.58 6.52
CA GLY A 77 -9.69 3.91 7.11
C GLY A 77 -8.88 3.99 8.41
N ILE A 78 -8.31 5.17 8.69
CA ILE A 78 -7.56 5.47 9.90
C ILE A 78 -7.81 6.94 10.30
N GLY A 79 -7.75 7.24 11.60
CA GLY A 79 -7.70 8.61 12.10
C GLY A 79 -6.29 9.19 11.99
N LEU A 80 -6.16 10.35 11.40
CA LEU A 80 -4.93 11.13 11.31
C LEU A 80 -5.06 12.42 12.14
N PRO A 81 -3.96 13.01 12.63
CA PRO A 81 -3.95 14.29 13.36
C PRO A 81 -4.09 15.48 12.39
N ILE A 82 -5.16 15.50 11.62
CA ILE A 82 -5.57 16.54 10.67
C ILE A 82 -7.07 16.78 10.82
N ASP A 83 -7.62 17.71 10.05
CA ASP A 83 -9.04 18.06 10.11
C ASP A 83 -9.94 16.82 9.93
N ALA A 84 -11.00 16.76 10.73
CA ALA A 84 -11.94 15.66 10.71
C ALA A 84 -12.76 15.64 9.41
N VAL A 85 -13.19 14.46 9.00
CA VAL A 85 -14.20 14.26 7.96
C VAL A 85 -15.50 13.86 8.65
N GLU A 86 -16.57 14.58 8.41
CA GLU A 86 -17.87 14.29 9.04
C GLU A 86 -18.38 12.90 8.64
N GLY A 87 -18.70 12.08 9.63
CA GLY A 87 -19.24 10.74 9.42
C GLY A 87 -18.25 9.67 8.95
N ASP A 88 -16.96 10.01 8.78
CA ASP A 88 -15.93 9.04 8.36
C ASP A 88 -14.57 9.36 9.00
N LEU A 89 -13.59 8.48 8.80
CA LEU A 89 -12.20 8.69 9.14
C LEU A 89 -11.52 9.58 8.09
N ASN A 90 -10.59 10.43 8.54
CA ASN A 90 -9.92 11.40 7.67
C ASN A 90 -8.70 10.87 6.93
N GLY A 91 -8.32 9.63 7.16
CA GLY A 91 -7.16 8.99 6.54
C GLY A 91 -7.44 7.60 5.99
N LEU A 92 -6.65 7.19 5.01
CA LEU A 92 -6.63 5.86 4.42
C LEU A 92 -5.24 5.25 4.62
N ARG A 93 -5.15 4.12 5.34
CA ARG A 93 -3.91 3.40 5.60
C ARG A 93 -3.65 2.36 4.52
N MET A 94 -2.43 2.35 4.02
CA MET A 94 -1.90 1.36 3.09
C MET A 94 -0.64 0.71 3.66
N GLY A 95 -0.50 -0.60 3.45
CA GLY A 95 0.66 -1.37 3.91
C GLY A 95 1.15 -2.34 2.85
N THR A 96 2.41 -2.74 2.96
CA THR A 96 3.10 -3.55 1.94
C THR A 96 3.48 -4.97 2.35
N PRO A 97 3.26 -5.44 3.59
CA PRO A 97 3.68 -6.78 3.99
C PRO A 97 3.19 -7.88 3.05
N GLU A 98 1.91 -7.89 2.72
CA GLU A 98 1.34 -8.94 1.88
C GLU A 98 1.85 -8.89 0.45
N ILE A 99 1.90 -7.71 -0.18
CA ILE A 99 2.35 -7.58 -1.56
C ILE A 99 3.84 -7.93 -1.72
N VAL A 100 4.69 -7.57 -0.74
CA VAL A 100 6.11 -7.95 -0.71
C VAL A 100 6.27 -9.46 -0.52
N ARG A 101 5.44 -10.08 0.31
CA ARG A 101 5.44 -11.52 0.50
C ARG A 101 5.10 -12.28 -0.79
N TRP A 102 4.29 -11.71 -1.66
CA TRP A 102 3.99 -12.24 -2.99
C TRP A 102 4.99 -11.80 -4.07
N GLY A 103 6.08 -11.14 -3.69
CA GLY A 103 7.21 -10.84 -4.57
C GLY A 103 7.17 -9.49 -5.27
N MET A 104 6.21 -8.62 -4.92
CA MET A 104 6.23 -7.24 -5.42
C MET A 104 7.41 -6.47 -4.84
N LYS A 105 8.00 -5.60 -5.66
CA LYS A 105 9.19 -4.81 -5.37
C LYS A 105 8.91 -3.31 -5.57
N PRO A 106 9.80 -2.41 -5.12
CA PRO A 106 9.67 -0.98 -5.36
C PRO A 106 9.41 -0.59 -6.82
N GLY A 107 10.01 -1.31 -7.78
CA GLY A 107 9.83 -1.08 -9.22
C GLY A 107 8.42 -1.37 -9.76
N ASP A 108 7.61 -2.14 -9.03
CA ASP A 108 6.23 -2.47 -9.40
C ASP A 108 5.23 -1.41 -8.93
N MET A 109 5.65 -0.55 -7.99
CA MET A 109 4.78 0.40 -7.31
C MET A 109 4.19 1.49 -8.20
N PRO A 110 4.85 1.97 -9.26
CA PRO A 110 4.22 2.91 -10.21
C PRO A 110 2.95 2.35 -10.87
N VAL A 111 2.91 1.06 -11.16
CA VAL A 111 1.71 0.41 -11.75
C VAL A 111 0.58 0.36 -10.72
N LEU A 112 0.87 -0.08 -9.50
CA LEU A 112 -0.11 -0.13 -8.41
C LEU A 112 -0.62 1.27 -8.06
N ALA A 113 0.27 2.27 -7.99
CA ALA A 113 -0.09 3.66 -7.71
C ALA A 113 -1.03 4.23 -8.78
N ARG A 114 -0.84 3.89 -10.05
CA ARG A 114 -1.75 4.30 -11.12
C ARG A 114 -3.15 3.72 -10.91
N PHE A 115 -3.29 2.43 -10.63
CA PHE A 115 -4.59 1.83 -10.34
C PHE A 115 -5.30 2.50 -9.17
N ILE A 116 -4.56 2.74 -8.07
CA ILE A 116 -5.10 3.40 -6.88
C ILE A 116 -5.53 4.83 -7.19
N SER A 117 -4.67 5.62 -7.83
CA SER A 117 -4.95 7.02 -8.14
C SER A 117 -6.11 7.17 -9.12
N ASP A 118 -6.18 6.35 -10.17
CA ASP A 118 -7.26 6.38 -11.16
C ASP A 118 -8.63 6.15 -10.50
N VAL A 119 -8.69 5.22 -9.53
CA VAL A 119 -9.92 4.92 -8.79
C VAL A 119 -10.26 6.03 -7.79
N LEU A 120 -9.30 6.46 -6.97
CA LEU A 120 -9.56 7.48 -5.94
C LEU A 120 -9.93 8.83 -6.53
N THR A 121 -9.33 9.22 -7.65
CA THR A 121 -9.64 10.50 -8.32
C THR A 121 -10.87 10.44 -9.24
N GLY A 122 -11.51 9.28 -9.36
CA GLY A 122 -12.66 9.08 -10.24
C GLY A 122 -12.32 9.10 -11.73
N LYS A 123 -11.03 9.08 -12.10
CA LYS A 123 -10.58 9.03 -13.50
C LYS A 123 -11.04 7.76 -14.19
N ARG A 124 -11.10 6.65 -13.44
CA ARG A 124 -11.62 5.37 -13.89
C ARG A 124 -12.52 4.75 -12.81
N SER A 125 -13.57 4.05 -13.23
CA SER A 125 -14.40 3.32 -12.27
C SER A 125 -13.65 2.12 -11.67
N ALA A 126 -13.93 1.81 -10.41
CA ALA A 126 -13.35 0.65 -9.73
C ALA A 126 -13.61 -0.65 -10.49
N GLN A 127 -14.82 -0.79 -11.07
CA GLN A 127 -15.23 -1.96 -11.85
C GLN A 127 -14.39 -2.12 -13.15
N SER A 128 -14.00 -1.01 -13.78
CA SER A 128 -13.16 -1.06 -14.98
C SER A 128 -11.70 -1.40 -14.66
N VAL A 129 -11.23 -1.04 -13.46
CA VAL A 129 -9.86 -1.29 -13.00
C VAL A 129 -9.69 -2.70 -12.42
N ALA A 130 -10.73 -3.25 -11.80
CA ALA A 130 -10.68 -4.55 -11.10
C ALA A 130 -10.09 -5.72 -11.94
N PRO A 131 -10.49 -5.95 -13.21
CA PRO A 131 -9.92 -7.03 -14.01
C PRO A 131 -8.44 -6.81 -14.33
N GLU A 132 -8.00 -5.56 -14.51
CA GLU A 132 -6.59 -5.25 -14.77
C GLU A 132 -5.74 -5.49 -13.52
N VAL A 133 -6.23 -5.11 -12.34
CA VAL A 133 -5.59 -5.41 -11.05
C VAL A 133 -5.46 -6.92 -10.87
N ALA A 134 -6.52 -7.68 -11.13
CA ALA A 134 -6.50 -9.14 -11.01
C ALA A 134 -5.48 -9.77 -11.99
N ALA A 135 -5.48 -9.34 -13.25
CA ALA A 135 -4.54 -9.82 -14.26
C ALA A 135 -3.09 -9.49 -13.89
N TRP A 136 -2.81 -8.25 -13.49
CA TRP A 136 -1.48 -7.84 -13.06
C TRP A 136 -1.02 -8.59 -11.81
N ARG A 137 -1.90 -8.75 -10.82
CA ARG A 137 -1.63 -9.47 -9.57
C ARG A 137 -1.29 -10.94 -9.83
N SER A 138 -1.89 -11.59 -10.82
CA SER A 138 -1.66 -13.01 -11.13
C SER A 138 -0.22 -13.32 -11.52
N GLY A 139 0.56 -12.34 -11.97
CA GLY A 139 1.99 -12.48 -12.24
C GLY A 139 2.85 -12.69 -10.97
N PHE A 140 2.33 -12.39 -9.79
CA PHE A 140 3.01 -12.55 -8.50
C PHE A 140 2.49 -13.81 -7.80
N ASN A 141 2.99 -14.97 -8.17
CA ASN A 141 2.46 -16.28 -7.78
C ASN A 141 3.40 -17.12 -6.88
N LYS A 142 4.52 -16.54 -6.45
CA LYS A 142 5.48 -17.20 -5.54
C LYS A 142 5.52 -16.48 -4.20
N LEU A 143 5.50 -17.26 -3.12
CA LEU A 143 5.74 -16.72 -1.78
C LEU A 143 7.23 -16.50 -1.55
N HIS A 144 7.56 -15.35 -0.99
CA HIS A 144 8.90 -14.95 -0.58
C HIS A 144 8.97 -14.82 0.95
N PHE A 145 10.17 -14.84 1.49
CA PHE A 145 10.42 -14.70 2.94
C PHE A 145 9.71 -15.76 3.79
N VAL A 146 9.44 -16.94 3.24
CA VAL A 146 8.92 -18.12 3.96
C VAL A 146 10.08 -19.03 4.40
N ARG A 147 9.82 -19.87 5.41
CA ARG A 147 10.73 -20.97 5.78
C ARG A 147 10.57 -22.08 4.76
N ASP A 148 11.71 -22.65 4.36
CA ASP A 148 11.77 -23.91 3.64
C ASP A 148 11.45 -25.05 4.61
#